data_ba752096ca9a62a61af1fc24b29f476d
#
_entry.id   ba752096ca9a62a61af1fc24b29f476d
#
_cell.length_a   1.000
_cell.length_b   1.000
_cell.length_c   1.000
_cell.angle_alpha   90.00
_cell.angle_beta   90.00
_cell.angle_gamma   90.00
#
_symmetry.space_group_name_H-M   'P 1'
#
loop_
_entity.id
_entity.type
_entity.pdbx_description
1 polymer ?
#
loop_
_entity_poly.entity_id
_entity_poly.type
_entity_poly.pdbx_seq_one_letter_code
_entity_poly.pdbx_strand_id
1 'polypeptide(L)'
;MKTHNYRYLLCIAMALLAACSGTRKEADAEEGVAAVLPSDNNEVTVQTLKRQTFDHELVSNGKVVAGLQADLRFETAEVVASIYVKNGDYVRKGQKLAELDKFRLTNKTAQAKDALDKAKLDLQDVLIGQGYPADDNSKVPADIMQLARVKSGYDQCLSQYELARYEEEHATLTAPFDGVVANLFSKPHNAVSTSDAFCTIIGMEGMEVDFTVLESELPLIKNGDKVIVTPYSDAAAKQEGRITQINPLVDDKGMVKVKATVNSKGKLFSGMNVRVNVHRSLGEQLVIPKSAVVLRSGKQVVFTLEDGKAKWNYVQTGLENADSYSVVDGLKEGDTIIVTGNVNLAHEAPVTIIKN
;
A
#
# COMPACT_ATOMS: atom_id res chain seq x y z
N MET A 1 36.26 22.70 -46.77
CA MET A 1 36.22 22.78 -48.28
C MET A 1 34.84 23.30 -48.68
N LYS A 2 34.85 24.49 -49.33
CA LYS A 2 33.87 25.14 -50.21
C LYS A 2 32.49 25.42 -49.58
N THR A 3 32.16 26.65 -49.06
CA THR A 3 31.98 27.98 -49.77
C THR A 3 30.86 28.00 -50.80
N HIS A 4 29.86 28.83 -50.64
CA HIS A 4 29.44 29.97 -51.44
C HIS A 4 27.98 30.31 -51.07
N ASN A 5 27.68 31.49 -50.47
CA ASN A 5 27.46 32.81 -51.05
C ASN A 5 26.33 32.87 -52.09
N TYR A 6 25.34 33.73 -51.80
CA TYR A 6 24.76 34.81 -52.62
C TYR A 6 23.65 35.46 -51.82
N ARG A 7 23.67 36.54 -51.29
CA ARG A 7 23.85 38.01 -51.55
C ARG A 7 23.27 38.50 -52.86
N TYR A 8 22.50 39.59 -52.73
CA TYR A 8 21.96 40.59 -53.70
C TYR A 8 20.58 40.23 -54.26
N LEU A 9 19.60 41.11 -54.21
CA LEU A 9 19.35 42.48 -54.70
C LEU A 9 18.06 42.99 -54.04
N LEU A 10 17.98 44.01 -53.34
CA LEU A 10 18.05 45.47 -53.48
C LEU A 10 17.27 46.06 -54.65
N CYS A 11 16.43 47.01 -54.28
CA CYS A 11 16.04 48.27 -54.97
C CYS A 11 14.66 48.31 -55.64
N ILE A 12 13.89 49.24 -55.14
CA ILE A 12 13.33 50.46 -55.77
C ILE A 12 11.97 50.32 -56.45
N ALA A 13 10.99 51.04 -55.94
CA ALA A 13 10.40 52.26 -56.45
C ALA A 13 9.24 52.68 -55.55
N MET A 14 9.35 53.72 -55.12
CA MET A 14 8.90 55.02 -54.68
C MET A 14 8.02 55.72 -55.72
N ALA A 15 7.01 56.43 -55.22
CA ALA A 15 6.31 57.62 -55.73
C ALA A 15 5.07 57.39 -56.65
N LEU A 16 3.95 57.99 -56.40
CA LEU A 16 3.43 59.36 -56.57
C LEU A 16 1.94 59.38 -56.20
N LEU A 17 1.49 60.18 -55.21
CA LEU A 17 0.79 61.50 -55.37
C LEU A 17 -0.39 61.48 -56.34
N ALA A 18 -1.58 61.90 -56.01
CA ALA A 18 -2.06 63.19 -55.50
C ALA A 18 -3.54 63.12 -55.15
N ALA A 19 -3.90 63.76 -54.12
CA ALA A 19 -4.90 64.81 -53.91
C ALA A 19 -6.12 64.88 -54.81
N CYS A 20 -7.32 64.89 -54.19
CA CYS A 20 -8.34 65.90 -54.53
C CYS A 20 -9.22 66.13 -53.33
N SER A 21 -9.22 67.36 -52.91
CA SER A 21 -10.11 68.09 -51.99
C SER A 21 -11.53 68.20 -52.54
N GLY A 22 -12.50 68.08 -51.65
CA GLY A 22 -13.86 68.35 -51.95
C GLY A 22 -14.69 68.55 -50.68
N THR A 23 -14.69 69.80 -50.21
CA THR A 23 -15.52 70.31 -49.16
C THR A 23 -17.00 70.34 -49.64
N ARG A 24 -17.90 69.75 -48.82
CA ARG A 24 -19.27 70.25 -48.75
C ARG A 24 -19.90 69.99 -47.38
N LYS A 25 -20.45 71.07 -46.89
CA LYS A 25 -21.10 71.25 -45.59
C LYS A 25 -22.48 70.64 -45.53
N GLU A 26 -22.85 70.36 -44.24
CA GLU A 26 -24.16 70.45 -43.61
C GLU A 26 -25.23 69.41 -44.02
N ALA A 27 -25.78 68.68 -43.14
CA ALA A 27 -26.78 69.05 -42.17
C ALA A 27 -27.07 67.86 -41.20
N ASP A 28 -27.35 68.24 -40.00
CA ASP A 28 -27.96 67.58 -38.85
C ASP A 28 -28.83 66.35 -39.11
N ALA A 29 -28.54 65.28 -38.39
CA ALA A 29 -29.48 64.47 -37.63
C ALA A 29 -28.74 63.68 -36.55
N GLU A 30 -28.69 64.20 -35.33
CA GLU A 30 -28.45 63.41 -34.12
C GLU A 30 -29.61 62.40 -33.98
N GLU A 31 -29.39 61.17 -34.39
CA GLU A 31 -30.06 60.07 -33.77
C GLU A 31 -28.96 59.32 -32.95
N GLY A 32 -29.04 59.55 -31.65
CA GLY A 32 -28.23 58.85 -30.66
C GLY A 32 -28.50 57.36 -30.76
N VAL A 33 -27.61 56.65 -31.45
CA VAL A 33 -27.41 55.23 -31.21
C VAL A 33 -26.75 55.15 -29.85
N ALA A 34 -27.54 55.05 -28.81
CA ALA A 34 -27.05 54.51 -27.53
C ALA A 34 -26.43 53.17 -27.85
N ALA A 35 -25.12 53.11 -27.83
CA ALA A 35 -24.43 51.86 -27.78
C ALA A 35 -24.95 51.15 -26.53
N VAL A 36 -25.87 50.23 -26.73
CA VAL A 36 -26.24 49.25 -25.74
C VAL A 36 -24.99 48.42 -25.58
N LEU A 37 -24.14 48.80 -24.62
CA LEU A 37 -23.15 47.93 -24.09
C LEU A 37 -23.90 46.64 -23.70
N PRO A 38 -23.50 45.46 -24.16
CA PRO A 38 -24.10 44.26 -23.69
C PRO A 38 -24.03 44.32 -22.16
N SER A 39 -25.16 44.25 -21.51
CA SER A 39 -25.20 44.06 -20.07
C SER A 39 -24.45 42.73 -19.85
N ASP A 40 -23.25 42.82 -19.33
CA ASP A 40 -22.54 41.62 -18.85
C ASP A 40 -23.45 41.03 -17.77
N ASN A 41 -24.37 40.12 -18.19
CA ASN A 41 -25.11 39.28 -17.29
C ASN A 41 -24.08 38.27 -16.75
N ASN A 42 -23.38 38.68 -15.70
CA ASN A 42 -22.48 37.79 -14.98
C ASN A 42 -23.34 36.77 -14.22
N GLU A 43 -23.70 35.70 -14.90
CA GLU A 43 -24.46 34.60 -14.32
C GLU A 43 -23.54 33.79 -13.41
N VAL A 44 -23.94 33.63 -12.16
CA VAL A 44 -23.14 32.97 -11.14
C VAL A 44 -23.98 31.97 -10.33
N THR A 45 -23.35 30.92 -9.87
CA THR A 45 -23.91 30.06 -8.79
C THR A 45 -23.28 30.43 -7.49
N VAL A 46 -24.05 30.39 -6.42
CA VAL A 46 -23.61 30.77 -5.08
C VAL A 46 -23.84 29.65 -4.08
N GLN A 47 -23.03 29.66 -3.03
CA GLN A 47 -23.15 28.74 -1.90
C GLN A 47 -22.89 29.50 -0.61
N THR A 48 -23.75 29.30 0.40
CA THR A 48 -23.50 29.83 1.74
C THR A 48 -22.45 28.97 2.45
N LEU A 49 -21.42 29.60 2.96
CA LEU A 49 -20.30 28.96 3.64
C LEU A 49 -20.73 28.49 5.04
N LYS A 50 -20.53 27.22 5.30
CA LYS A 50 -20.80 26.61 6.61
C LYS A 50 -19.61 25.79 7.03
N ARG A 51 -19.43 25.63 8.34
CA ARG A 51 -18.51 24.61 8.85
C ARG A 51 -19.04 23.25 8.50
N GLN A 52 -18.17 22.42 7.98
CA GLN A 52 -18.47 21.03 7.67
C GLN A 52 -17.25 20.16 7.91
N THR A 53 -17.47 18.89 8.10
CA THR A 53 -16.39 17.93 8.25
C THR A 53 -15.52 17.94 7.00
N PHE A 54 -14.23 18.17 7.19
CA PHE A 54 -13.24 18.11 6.11
C PHE A 54 -12.58 16.75 6.10
N ASP A 55 -12.81 15.98 5.06
CA ASP A 55 -12.16 14.70 4.85
C ASP A 55 -10.87 14.92 4.06
N HIS A 56 -9.75 14.86 4.77
CA HIS A 56 -8.42 14.90 4.17
C HIS A 56 -8.13 13.57 3.49
N GLU A 57 -7.63 13.66 2.27
CA GLU A 57 -7.23 12.51 1.46
C GLU A 57 -5.73 12.59 1.15
N LEU A 58 -5.00 11.59 1.64
CA LEU A 58 -3.59 11.41 1.34
C LEU A 58 -3.45 10.24 0.37
N VAL A 59 -2.76 10.46 -0.75
CA VAL A 59 -2.55 9.45 -1.78
C VAL A 59 -1.10 9.01 -1.78
N SER A 60 -0.90 7.69 -1.69
CA SER A 60 0.42 7.09 -1.74
C SER A 60 0.43 5.84 -2.61
N ASN A 61 1.63 5.38 -2.97
CA ASN A 61 1.85 4.11 -3.63
C ASN A 61 2.25 3.07 -2.59
N GLY A 62 1.69 1.87 -2.71
CA GLY A 62 1.97 0.78 -1.80
C GLY A 62 2.18 -0.54 -2.52
N LYS A 63 2.60 -1.53 -1.75
CA LYS A 63 2.76 -2.90 -2.19
C LYS A 63 1.98 -3.83 -1.27
N VAL A 64 1.21 -4.72 -1.85
CA VAL A 64 0.50 -5.75 -1.09
C VAL A 64 1.50 -6.78 -0.59
N VAL A 65 1.39 -7.15 0.67
CA VAL A 65 2.13 -8.23 1.31
C VAL A 65 1.16 -9.15 2.02
N ALA A 66 1.48 -10.43 2.07
CA ALA A 66 0.68 -11.36 2.85
C ALA A 66 0.96 -11.15 4.34
N GLY A 67 -0.10 -11.13 5.16
CA GLY A 67 0.06 -11.10 6.62
C GLY A 67 0.69 -12.37 7.19
N LEU A 68 0.47 -13.50 6.52
CA LEU A 68 1.12 -14.78 6.81
C LEU A 68 1.80 -15.30 5.54
N GLN A 69 3.11 -15.54 5.63
CA GLN A 69 3.88 -16.17 4.57
C GLN A 69 4.93 -17.07 5.21
N ALA A 70 5.10 -18.27 4.68
CA ALA A 70 6.14 -19.20 5.09
C ALA A 70 6.86 -19.78 3.88
N ASP A 71 8.17 -19.61 3.84
CA ASP A 71 9.03 -20.26 2.87
C ASP A 71 9.46 -21.60 3.47
N LEU A 72 8.87 -22.67 2.95
CA LEU A 72 9.06 -24.03 3.43
C LEU A 72 10.27 -24.65 2.76
N ARG A 73 11.09 -25.32 3.55
CA ARG A 73 12.27 -26.05 3.10
C ARG A 73 12.35 -27.41 3.78
N PHE A 74 13.01 -28.35 3.15
CA PHE A 74 13.36 -29.59 3.79
C PHE A 74 14.62 -29.41 4.65
N GLU A 75 14.68 -30.10 5.77
CA GLU A 75 15.83 -30.06 6.67
C GLU A 75 16.91 -31.09 6.30
N THR A 76 16.55 -32.06 5.46
CA THR A 76 17.45 -33.11 4.96
C THR A 76 17.56 -33.06 3.44
N ALA A 77 18.76 -33.33 2.92
CA ALA A 77 19.04 -33.34 1.47
C ALA A 77 18.82 -34.73 0.91
N GLU A 78 17.62 -35.09 0.52
CA GLU A 78 17.25 -36.34 -0.13
C GLU A 78 16.51 -36.07 -1.45
N VAL A 79 16.21 -37.12 -2.21
CA VAL A 79 15.47 -37.02 -3.47
C VAL A 79 13.97 -36.86 -3.19
N VAL A 80 13.28 -36.00 -3.94
CA VAL A 80 11.82 -35.88 -3.89
C VAL A 80 11.17 -37.17 -4.41
N ALA A 81 10.46 -37.87 -3.55
CA ALA A 81 9.69 -39.05 -3.93
C ALA A 81 8.35 -38.63 -4.60
N SER A 82 7.62 -37.69 -3.99
CA SER A 82 6.30 -37.29 -4.45
C SER A 82 5.99 -35.83 -4.11
N ILE A 83 5.22 -35.18 -4.99
CA ILE A 83 4.67 -33.84 -4.77
C ILE A 83 3.15 -33.95 -4.94
N TYR A 84 2.39 -33.48 -3.96
CA TYR A 84 0.93 -33.66 -3.86
C TYR A 84 0.15 -32.40 -4.24
N VAL A 85 0.84 -31.29 -4.50
CA VAL A 85 0.23 -29.96 -4.75
C VAL A 85 0.90 -29.29 -5.94
N LYS A 86 0.25 -28.25 -6.46
CA LYS A 86 0.75 -27.38 -7.55
C LYS A 86 0.71 -25.93 -7.10
N ASN A 87 1.46 -25.06 -7.81
CA ASN A 87 1.30 -23.61 -7.65
C ASN A 87 -0.15 -23.17 -7.90
N GLY A 88 -0.70 -22.41 -6.96
CA GLY A 88 -2.08 -21.94 -6.99
C GLY A 88 -3.07 -22.83 -6.22
N ASP A 89 -2.68 -24.02 -5.78
CA ASP A 89 -3.55 -24.88 -4.98
C ASP A 89 -3.76 -24.31 -3.58
N TYR A 90 -5.00 -24.34 -3.11
CA TYR A 90 -5.32 -24.04 -1.71
C TYR A 90 -5.05 -25.25 -0.85
N VAL A 91 -4.34 -25.06 0.25
CA VAL A 91 -3.97 -26.11 1.21
C VAL A 91 -4.40 -25.74 2.62
N ARG A 92 -4.69 -26.76 3.43
CA ARG A 92 -5.05 -26.63 4.84
C ARG A 92 -3.86 -26.91 5.73
N LYS A 93 -3.86 -26.33 6.90
CA LYS A 93 -2.87 -26.61 7.94
C LYS A 93 -2.72 -28.11 8.15
N GLY A 94 -1.46 -28.60 8.16
CA GLY A 94 -1.12 -30.02 8.30
C GLY A 94 -1.27 -30.85 7.03
N GLN A 95 -1.75 -30.28 5.92
CA GLN A 95 -1.85 -31.00 4.65
C GLN A 95 -0.45 -31.30 4.11
N LYS A 96 -0.24 -32.54 3.65
CA LYS A 96 1.00 -32.95 2.99
C LYS A 96 1.17 -32.22 1.66
N LEU A 97 2.37 -31.67 1.45
CA LEU A 97 2.75 -30.93 0.25
C LEU A 97 3.67 -31.75 -0.64
N ALA A 98 4.69 -32.34 -0.02
CA ALA A 98 5.67 -33.19 -0.70
C ALA A 98 6.32 -34.15 0.29
N GLU A 99 6.97 -35.15 -0.25
CA GLU A 99 7.65 -36.19 0.54
C GLU A 99 8.99 -36.56 -0.13
N LEU A 100 10.03 -36.69 0.67
CA LEU A 100 11.32 -37.17 0.22
C LEU A 100 11.35 -38.70 0.23
N ASP A 101 12.33 -39.28 -0.47
CA ASP A 101 12.63 -40.69 -0.34
C ASP A 101 13.15 -40.98 1.08
N LYS A 102 12.41 -41.78 1.83
CA LYS A 102 12.66 -42.05 3.23
C LYS A 102 13.53 -43.28 3.49
N PHE A 103 13.90 -44.02 2.43
CA PHE A 103 14.60 -45.30 2.65
C PHE A 103 15.82 -45.17 3.56
N ARG A 104 16.67 -44.17 3.34
CA ARG A 104 17.87 -43.94 4.16
C ARG A 104 17.53 -43.50 5.59
N LEU A 105 16.54 -42.65 5.72
CA LEU A 105 16.10 -42.07 7.00
C LEU A 105 15.43 -43.12 7.87
N THR A 106 14.51 -43.93 7.31
CA THR A 106 13.87 -45.05 8.01
C THR A 106 14.89 -46.08 8.50
N ASN A 107 15.90 -46.42 7.66
CA ASN A 107 16.97 -47.33 8.10
C ASN A 107 17.82 -46.70 9.23
N LYS A 108 18.11 -45.39 9.15
CA LYS A 108 18.86 -44.67 10.20
C LYS A 108 18.08 -44.69 11.53
N THR A 109 16.77 -44.44 11.46
CA THR A 109 15.87 -44.47 12.64
C THR A 109 15.81 -45.86 13.23
N ALA A 110 15.72 -46.93 12.41
CA ALA A 110 15.71 -48.31 12.88
C ALA A 110 17.03 -48.66 13.58
N GLN A 111 18.17 -48.33 12.97
CA GLN A 111 19.49 -48.57 13.59
C GLN A 111 19.67 -47.83 14.94
N ALA A 112 19.23 -46.56 15.01
CA ALA A 112 19.28 -45.77 16.23
C ALA A 112 18.34 -46.35 17.31
N LYS A 113 17.19 -46.91 16.92
CA LYS A 113 16.27 -47.60 17.81
C LYS A 113 16.88 -48.85 18.38
N ASP A 114 17.51 -49.72 17.55
CA ASP A 114 18.17 -50.93 17.97
C ASP A 114 19.32 -50.61 18.97
N ALA A 115 20.07 -49.53 18.71
CA ALA A 115 21.12 -49.08 19.62
C ALA A 115 20.53 -48.59 20.97
N LEU A 116 19.40 -47.86 20.95
CA LEU A 116 18.70 -47.43 22.16
C LEU A 116 18.17 -48.65 22.94
N ASP A 117 17.57 -49.63 22.26
CA ASP A 117 17.01 -50.82 22.91
C ASP A 117 18.14 -51.68 23.56
N LYS A 118 19.31 -51.79 22.91
CA LYS A 118 20.50 -52.34 23.52
C LYS A 118 20.95 -51.55 24.77
N ALA A 119 21.06 -50.22 24.66
CA ALA A 119 21.45 -49.38 25.80
C ALA A 119 20.47 -49.45 26.99
N LYS A 120 19.16 -49.73 26.73
CA LYS A 120 18.18 -50.02 27.79
C LYS A 120 18.48 -51.29 28.52
N LEU A 121 18.86 -52.37 27.81
CA LEU A 121 19.28 -53.64 28.44
C LEU A 121 20.56 -53.45 29.25
N ASP A 122 21.54 -52.76 28.69
CA ASP A 122 22.78 -52.43 29.39
C ASP A 122 22.54 -51.60 30.67
N LEU A 123 21.56 -50.69 30.64
CA LEU A 123 21.10 -49.90 31.79
C LEU A 123 20.54 -50.83 32.88
N GLN A 124 19.67 -51.76 32.49
CA GLN A 124 19.10 -52.77 33.44
C GLN A 124 20.16 -53.63 34.04
N ASP A 125 21.12 -54.11 33.25
CA ASP A 125 22.24 -54.91 33.74
C ASP A 125 23.08 -54.15 34.76
N VAL A 126 23.37 -52.87 34.53
CA VAL A 126 24.10 -52.05 35.50
C VAL A 126 23.31 -51.88 36.79
N LEU A 127 21.99 -51.71 36.75
CA LEU A 127 21.08 -51.51 37.91
C LEU A 127 21.04 -52.85 38.68
N ILE A 128 20.87 -53.99 38.02
CA ILE A 128 20.87 -55.30 38.64
C ILE A 128 22.21 -55.54 39.34
N GLY A 129 23.33 -55.19 38.71
CA GLY A 129 24.69 -55.31 39.33
C GLY A 129 24.86 -54.40 40.56
N GLN A 130 24.01 -53.36 40.73
CA GLN A 130 23.96 -52.52 41.93
C GLN A 130 22.90 -52.97 42.95
N GLY A 131 22.24 -54.13 42.72
CA GLY A 131 21.26 -54.73 43.64
C GLY A 131 19.79 -54.16 43.46
N TYR A 132 19.50 -53.49 42.38
CA TYR A 132 18.14 -52.98 42.09
C TYR A 132 17.43 -53.90 41.08
N PRO A 133 16.15 -54.24 41.27
CA PRO A 133 15.39 -55.06 40.34
C PRO A 133 15.15 -54.34 38.98
N ALA A 134 15.14 -55.15 37.91
CA ALA A 134 15.00 -54.60 36.53
C ALA A 134 13.61 -53.99 36.24
N ASP A 135 12.58 -54.37 37.01
CA ASP A 135 11.18 -54.03 36.76
C ASP A 135 10.64 -52.86 37.62
N ASP A 136 11.43 -52.40 38.59
CA ASP A 136 11.03 -51.29 39.48
C ASP A 136 12.14 -50.26 39.67
N ASN A 137 12.19 -49.29 38.76
CA ASN A 137 13.13 -48.18 38.81
C ASN A 137 12.76 -47.08 39.82
N SER A 138 11.58 -47.15 40.45
CA SER A 138 11.10 -46.11 41.38
C SER A 138 11.89 -46.04 42.68
N LYS A 139 12.58 -47.11 43.04
CA LYS A 139 13.37 -47.24 44.27
C LYS A 139 14.86 -46.97 44.06
N VAL A 140 15.28 -46.67 42.85
CA VAL A 140 16.69 -46.39 42.51
C VAL A 140 17.04 -44.97 42.90
N PRO A 141 18.04 -44.72 43.75
CA PRO A 141 18.51 -43.37 44.05
C PRO A 141 18.98 -42.66 42.79
N ALA A 142 18.78 -41.31 42.73
CA ALA A 142 19.05 -40.49 41.54
C ALA A 142 20.53 -40.58 41.09
N ASP A 143 21.46 -40.64 42.01
CA ASP A 143 22.89 -40.76 41.76
C ASP A 143 23.28 -42.12 41.12
N ILE A 144 22.67 -43.20 41.60
CA ILE A 144 22.85 -44.57 41.05
C ILE A 144 22.21 -44.62 39.64
N MET A 145 21.00 -44.08 39.48
CA MET A 145 20.37 -44.02 38.17
C MET A 145 21.21 -43.22 37.17
N GLN A 146 21.73 -42.07 37.56
CA GLN A 146 22.60 -41.27 36.71
C GLN A 146 23.90 -42.01 36.34
N LEU A 147 24.53 -42.68 37.29
CA LEU A 147 25.72 -43.51 37.02
C LEU A 147 25.40 -44.63 36.01
N ALA A 148 24.26 -45.31 36.18
CA ALA A 148 23.82 -46.39 35.30
C ALA A 148 23.52 -45.84 33.88
N ARG A 149 22.86 -44.70 33.72
CA ARG A 149 22.59 -44.05 32.42
C ARG A 149 23.88 -43.67 31.69
N VAL A 150 24.88 -43.15 32.41
CA VAL A 150 26.16 -42.80 31.81
C VAL A 150 26.92 -44.06 31.38
N LYS A 151 26.97 -45.11 32.23
CA LYS A 151 27.69 -46.38 31.94
C LYS A 151 27.07 -47.12 30.75
N SER A 152 25.76 -47.14 30.62
CA SER A 152 25.05 -47.83 29.53
C SER A 152 25.02 -47.00 28.24
N GLY A 153 25.38 -45.69 28.26
CA GLY A 153 25.25 -44.79 27.11
C GLY A 153 23.79 -44.50 26.74
N TYR A 154 22.83 -44.78 27.65
CA TYR A 154 21.39 -44.66 27.39
C TYR A 154 21.00 -43.24 26.86
N ASP A 155 21.48 -42.20 27.52
CA ASP A 155 21.13 -40.81 27.13
C ASP A 155 21.65 -40.44 25.74
N GLN A 156 22.85 -40.95 25.40
CA GLN A 156 23.41 -40.72 24.06
C GLN A 156 22.59 -41.43 22.98
N CYS A 157 22.24 -42.71 23.20
CA CYS A 157 21.44 -43.49 22.26
C CYS A 157 20.02 -42.94 22.13
N LEU A 158 19.42 -42.45 23.24
CA LEU A 158 18.11 -41.80 23.22
C LEU A 158 18.14 -40.54 22.34
N SER A 159 19.11 -39.64 22.53
CA SER A 159 19.25 -38.44 21.74
C SER A 159 19.49 -38.73 20.25
N GLN A 160 20.27 -39.78 19.93
CA GLN A 160 20.50 -40.23 18.56
C GLN A 160 19.20 -40.76 17.91
N TYR A 161 18.41 -41.53 18.63
CA TYR A 161 17.12 -42.02 18.14
C TYR A 161 16.14 -40.90 17.94
N GLU A 162 16.02 -39.96 18.87
CA GLU A 162 15.13 -38.80 18.74
C GLU A 162 15.51 -37.95 17.55
N LEU A 163 16.81 -37.71 17.32
CA LEU A 163 17.27 -36.96 16.13
C LEU A 163 16.93 -37.69 14.83
N ALA A 164 17.21 -38.99 14.73
CA ALA A 164 16.92 -39.77 13.54
C ALA A 164 15.41 -39.80 13.23
N ARG A 165 14.59 -39.97 14.27
CA ARG A 165 13.12 -39.89 14.13
C ARG A 165 12.64 -38.54 13.66
N TYR A 166 13.18 -37.44 14.21
CA TYR A 166 12.88 -36.06 13.79
C TYR A 166 13.21 -35.86 12.30
N GLU A 167 14.38 -36.28 11.84
CA GLU A 167 14.77 -36.17 10.43
C GLU A 167 13.84 -36.98 9.52
N GLU A 168 13.41 -38.19 9.93
CA GLU A 168 12.46 -39.01 9.17
C GLU A 168 11.07 -38.38 9.09
N GLU A 169 10.56 -37.84 10.20
CA GLU A 169 9.26 -37.13 10.25
C GLU A 169 9.30 -35.90 9.36
N HIS A 170 10.39 -35.11 9.39
CA HIS A 170 10.58 -33.86 8.61
C HIS A 170 10.96 -34.11 7.14
N ALA A 171 11.11 -35.35 6.72
CA ALA A 171 11.15 -35.74 5.32
C ALA A 171 9.77 -35.62 4.62
N THR A 172 8.73 -35.35 5.38
CA THR A 172 7.39 -34.98 4.84
C THR A 172 7.12 -33.51 5.11
N LEU A 173 7.01 -32.72 4.05
CA LEU A 173 6.69 -31.32 4.14
C LEU A 173 5.18 -31.09 4.25
N THR A 174 4.75 -30.36 5.25
CA THR A 174 3.33 -30.05 5.51
C THR A 174 3.09 -28.54 5.59
N ALA A 175 1.86 -28.12 5.30
CA ALA A 175 1.46 -26.71 5.40
C ALA A 175 1.36 -26.29 6.88
N PRO A 176 2.01 -25.19 7.31
CA PRO A 176 1.96 -24.70 8.69
C PRO A 176 0.65 -23.99 9.03
N PHE A 177 -0.05 -23.47 8.04
CA PHE A 177 -1.35 -22.79 8.13
C PHE A 177 -2.11 -22.93 6.81
N ASP A 178 -3.38 -22.50 6.80
CA ASP A 178 -4.23 -22.47 5.62
C ASP A 178 -3.77 -21.41 4.63
N GLY A 179 -3.59 -21.75 3.35
CA GLY A 179 -3.08 -20.81 2.38
C GLY A 179 -2.98 -21.36 0.97
N VAL A 180 -2.33 -20.62 0.09
CA VAL A 180 -2.10 -20.98 -1.30
C VAL A 180 -0.62 -21.25 -1.55
N VAL A 181 -0.34 -22.31 -2.29
CA VAL A 181 1.01 -22.71 -2.68
C VAL A 181 1.55 -21.78 -3.76
N ALA A 182 2.75 -21.27 -3.57
CA ALA A 182 3.50 -20.49 -4.54
C ALA A 182 4.97 -20.93 -4.61
N ASN A 183 5.68 -20.51 -5.65
CA ASN A 183 7.12 -20.74 -5.82
C ASN A 183 7.55 -22.21 -5.73
N LEU A 184 6.68 -23.14 -6.11
CA LEU A 184 6.99 -24.55 -6.22
C LEU A 184 7.58 -24.82 -7.60
N PHE A 185 8.90 -25.03 -7.68
CA PHE A 185 9.63 -25.27 -8.94
C PHE A 185 10.26 -26.65 -9.02
N SER A 186 10.38 -27.37 -7.90
CA SER A 186 10.96 -28.70 -7.85
C SER A 186 10.05 -29.74 -8.53
N LYS A 187 10.64 -30.83 -8.94
CA LYS A 187 9.93 -31.96 -9.57
C LYS A 187 10.30 -33.26 -8.84
N PRO A 188 9.44 -34.32 -8.89
CA PRO A 188 9.79 -35.62 -8.43
C PRO A 188 11.12 -36.09 -9.05
N HIS A 189 11.87 -36.84 -8.29
CA HIS A 189 13.20 -37.37 -8.61
C HIS A 189 14.34 -36.35 -8.66
N ASN A 190 14.10 -35.08 -8.33
CA ASN A 190 15.17 -34.12 -8.09
C ASN A 190 15.65 -34.19 -6.64
N ALA A 191 16.94 -34.02 -6.42
CA ALA A 191 17.48 -33.77 -5.08
C ALA A 191 17.11 -32.36 -4.61
N VAL A 192 16.81 -32.23 -3.32
CA VAL A 192 16.53 -30.91 -2.71
C VAL A 192 17.73 -30.35 -1.98
N SER A 193 17.82 -29.04 -1.93
CA SER A 193 18.76 -28.29 -1.09
C SER A 193 18.09 -27.96 0.24
N THR A 194 18.85 -28.00 1.33
CA THR A 194 18.39 -27.57 2.66
C THR A 194 18.43 -26.03 2.82
N SER A 195 19.18 -25.35 1.93
CA SER A 195 19.31 -23.88 1.95
C SER A 195 18.19 -23.17 1.21
N ASP A 196 17.60 -23.81 0.20
CA ASP A 196 16.62 -23.21 -0.69
C ASP A 196 15.19 -23.53 -0.24
N ALA A 197 14.28 -22.58 -0.43
CA ALA A 197 12.87 -22.83 -0.21
C ALA A 197 12.35 -23.82 -1.26
N PHE A 198 11.65 -24.86 -0.82
CA PHE A 198 10.97 -25.81 -1.69
C PHE A 198 9.69 -25.23 -2.28
N CYS A 199 8.91 -24.54 -1.46
CA CYS A 199 7.73 -23.77 -1.85
C CYS A 199 7.42 -22.70 -0.81
N THR A 200 6.55 -21.78 -1.18
CA THR A 200 6.03 -20.74 -0.29
C THR A 200 4.55 -20.99 -0.05
N ILE A 201 4.08 -20.89 1.19
CA ILE A 201 2.66 -20.86 1.52
C ILE A 201 2.28 -19.41 1.84
N ILE A 202 1.26 -18.91 1.16
CA ILE A 202 0.75 -17.56 1.31
C ILE A 202 -0.63 -17.63 1.93
N GLY A 203 -0.80 -17.07 3.13
CA GLY A 203 -2.09 -16.91 3.78
C GLY A 203 -2.97 -15.93 3.00
N MET A 204 -4.22 -16.32 2.76
CA MET A 204 -5.17 -15.49 2.00
C MET A 204 -5.94 -14.51 2.87
N GLU A 205 -5.87 -14.67 4.17
CA GLU A 205 -6.49 -13.77 5.15
C GLU A 205 -5.48 -12.74 5.66
N GLY A 206 -6.00 -11.55 6.03
CA GLY A 206 -5.15 -10.52 6.63
C GLY A 206 -4.10 -9.97 5.68
N MET A 207 -4.44 -9.77 4.40
CA MET A 207 -3.54 -9.07 3.47
C MET A 207 -3.20 -7.69 4.02
N GLU A 208 -1.95 -7.34 3.95
CA GLU A 208 -1.42 -6.05 4.37
C GLU A 208 -0.95 -5.26 3.16
N VAL A 209 -0.91 -3.95 3.32
CA VAL A 209 -0.34 -3.05 2.33
C VAL A 209 0.72 -2.20 3.01
N ASP A 210 1.94 -2.33 2.55
CA ASP A 210 3.06 -1.49 2.94
C ASP A 210 3.11 -0.28 2.01
N PHE A 211 3.06 0.93 2.58
CA PHE A 211 3.20 2.19 1.86
C PHE A 211 4.01 3.19 2.66
N THR A 212 4.36 4.31 2.06
CA THR A 212 5.15 5.35 2.72
C THR A 212 4.42 6.68 2.67
N VAL A 213 4.61 7.48 3.71
CA VAL A 213 4.11 8.85 3.81
C VAL A 213 5.25 9.80 4.14
N LEU A 214 5.12 11.08 3.78
CA LEU A 214 6.09 12.09 4.17
C LEU A 214 6.01 12.36 5.68
N GLU A 215 7.13 12.69 6.30
CA GLU A 215 7.19 13.10 7.71
C GLU A 215 6.22 14.25 8.01
N SER A 216 6.09 15.21 7.10
CA SER A 216 5.17 16.35 7.22
C SER A 216 3.69 15.94 7.24
N GLU A 217 3.34 14.75 6.72
CA GLU A 217 1.98 14.22 6.68
C GLU A 217 1.62 13.36 7.90
N LEU A 218 2.62 12.98 8.72
CA LEU A 218 2.39 12.16 9.92
C LEU A 218 1.33 12.72 10.87
N PRO A 219 1.26 14.04 11.14
CA PRO A 219 0.22 14.59 12.02
C PRO A 219 -1.19 14.39 11.46
N LEU A 220 -1.31 14.17 10.15
CA LEU A 220 -2.57 14.02 9.42
C LEU A 220 -3.08 12.58 9.38
N ILE A 221 -2.32 11.60 9.88
CA ILE A 221 -2.71 10.18 9.90
C ILE A 221 -2.60 9.60 11.30
N LYS A 222 -3.35 8.54 11.57
CA LYS A 222 -3.27 7.77 12.81
C LYS A 222 -3.65 6.31 12.59
N ASN A 223 -3.28 5.46 13.54
CA ASN A 223 -3.76 4.09 13.58
C ASN A 223 -5.30 4.05 13.63
N GLY A 224 -5.89 3.17 12.81
CA GLY A 224 -7.33 3.03 12.65
C GLY A 224 -7.94 3.87 11.52
N ASP A 225 -7.21 4.81 10.92
CA ASP A 225 -7.71 5.59 9.79
C ASP A 225 -8.09 4.67 8.63
N LYS A 226 -9.18 5.01 7.95
CA LYS A 226 -9.68 4.25 6.81
C LYS A 226 -8.77 4.43 5.61
N VAL A 227 -8.46 3.32 4.93
CA VAL A 227 -7.73 3.34 3.68
C VAL A 227 -8.56 2.67 2.58
N ILE A 228 -8.45 3.21 1.37
CA ILE A 228 -8.97 2.59 0.15
C ILE A 228 -7.76 2.19 -0.69
N VAL A 229 -7.66 0.89 -0.94
CA VAL A 229 -6.57 0.30 -1.72
C VAL A 229 -7.10 -0.08 -3.10
N THR A 230 -6.46 0.43 -4.13
CA THR A 230 -6.84 0.21 -5.52
C THR A 230 -5.67 -0.39 -6.29
N PRO A 231 -5.77 -1.64 -6.77
CA PRO A 231 -4.73 -2.23 -7.60
C PRO A 231 -4.53 -1.45 -8.91
N TYR A 232 -3.29 -1.31 -9.36
CA TYR A 232 -3.04 -0.69 -10.67
C TYR A 232 -3.53 -1.54 -11.84
N SER A 233 -3.65 -2.86 -11.63
CA SER A 233 -4.17 -3.80 -12.64
C SER A 233 -5.67 -3.69 -12.85
N ASP A 234 -6.42 -3.22 -11.85
CA ASP A 234 -7.89 -3.08 -11.92
C ASP A 234 -8.37 -1.94 -11.03
N ALA A 235 -8.63 -0.78 -11.62
CA ALA A 235 -9.10 0.40 -10.91
C ALA A 235 -10.51 0.24 -10.30
N ALA A 236 -11.29 -0.74 -10.74
CA ALA A 236 -12.63 -1.02 -10.19
C ALA A 236 -12.56 -1.89 -8.92
N ALA A 237 -11.48 -2.64 -8.72
CA ALA A 237 -11.31 -3.55 -7.59
C ALA A 237 -10.86 -2.84 -6.30
N LYS A 238 -11.56 -1.78 -5.90
CA LYS A 238 -11.29 -1.04 -4.66
C LYS A 238 -11.54 -1.94 -3.45
N GLN A 239 -10.59 -1.96 -2.51
CA GLN A 239 -10.67 -2.69 -1.25
C GLN A 239 -10.53 -1.71 -0.07
N GLU A 240 -11.37 -1.90 0.94
CA GLU A 240 -11.29 -1.11 2.16
C GLU A 240 -10.36 -1.77 3.18
N GLY A 241 -9.63 -0.94 3.92
CA GLY A 241 -8.75 -1.35 4.98
C GLY A 241 -8.60 -0.28 6.06
N ARG A 242 -7.70 -0.53 6.99
CA ARG A 242 -7.36 0.41 8.06
C ARG A 242 -5.88 0.40 8.33
N ILE A 243 -5.34 1.56 8.69
CA ILE A 243 -3.96 1.67 9.18
C ILE A 243 -3.84 0.89 10.48
N THR A 244 -2.91 -0.04 10.52
CA THR A 244 -2.64 -0.89 11.69
C THR A 244 -1.31 -0.55 12.35
N GLN A 245 -0.36 -0.04 11.58
CA GLN A 245 0.96 0.28 12.11
C GLN A 245 1.57 1.48 11.40
N ILE A 246 2.13 2.39 12.17
CA ILE A 246 2.97 3.50 11.70
C ILE A 246 4.36 3.27 12.30
N ASN A 247 5.38 3.12 11.46
CA ASN A 247 6.74 2.92 11.93
C ASN A 247 7.26 4.24 12.54
N PRO A 248 7.81 4.23 13.77
CA PRO A 248 8.34 5.44 14.40
C PRO A 248 9.69 5.92 13.84
N LEU A 249 10.16 5.32 12.75
CA LEU A 249 11.43 5.66 12.10
C LEU A 249 11.18 6.40 10.78
N VAL A 250 11.81 7.56 10.64
CA VAL A 250 11.89 8.32 9.38
C VAL A 250 13.15 7.87 8.64
N ASP A 251 13.02 7.56 7.36
CA ASP A 251 14.17 7.17 6.54
C ASP A 251 14.97 8.40 6.02
N ASP A 252 16.11 8.14 5.35
CA ASP A 252 16.98 9.19 4.83
C ASP A 252 16.33 10.09 3.77
N LYS A 253 15.15 9.71 3.28
CA LYS A 253 14.36 10.47 2.30
C LYS A 253 13.21 11.25 2.93
N GLY A 254 13.11 11.25 4.26
CA GLY A 254 12.01 11.89 4.99
C GLY A 254 10.70 11.13 4.88
N MET A 255 10.75 9.81 4.62
CA MET A 255 9.57 8.96 4.49
C MET A 255 9.39 8.07 5.72
N VAL A 256 8.14 7.83 6.08
CA VAL A 256 7.76 6.92 7.15
C VAL A 256 6.99 5.75 6.57
N LYS A 257 7.36 4.53 6.95
CA LYS A 257 6.66 3.32 6.54
C LYS A 257 5.37 3.16 7.34
N VAL A 258 4.30 2.91 6.64
CA VAL A 258 2.96 2.69 7.19
C VAL A 258 2.43 1.37 6.66
N LYS A 259 1.73 0.65 7.52
CA LYS A 259 1.11 -0.62 7.21
C LYS A 259 -0.40 -0.52 7.43
N ALA A 260 -1.17 -1.00 6.47
CA ALA A 260 -2.61 -1.11 6.57
C ALA A 260 -3.05 -2.56 6.34
N THR A 261 -4.01 -3.03 7.12
CA THR A 261 -4.65 -4.33 6.88
C THR A 261 -5.88 -4.16 6.00
N VAL A 262 -6.01 -5.01 5.00
CA VAL A 262 -7.05 -4.95 3.98
C VAL A 262 -7.80 -6.28 3.90
N ASN A 263 -9.12 -6.21 3.84
CA ASN A 263 -9.94 -7.40 3.58
C ASN A 263 -10.05 -7.64 2.07
N SER A 264 -9.12 -8.41 1.53
CA SER A 264 -8.96 -8.58 0.07
C SER A 264 -10.01 -9.49 -0.57
N LYS A 265 -10.70 -10.35 0.20
CA LYS A 265 -11.62 -11.38 -0.31
C LYS A 265 -11.04 -12.15 -1.51
N GLY A 266 -9.74 -12.42 -1.51
CA GLY A 266 -9.04 -13.14 -2.57
C GLY A 266 -8.76 -12.33 -3.86
N LYS A 267 -8.98 -11.00 -3.86
CA LYS A 267 -8.74 -10.15 -5.04
C LYS A 267 -7.35 -9.53 -5.10
N LEU A 268 -6.62 -9.56 -4.00
CA LEU A 268 -5.24 -9.05 -3.91
C LEU A 268 -4.27 -10.22 -3.77
N PHE A 269 -3.17 -10.15 -4.50
CA PHE A 269 -2.06 -11.08 -4.38
C PHE A 269 -0.84 -10.38 -3.79
N SER A 270 -0.09 -11.10 -2.96
CA SER A 270 1.18 -10.60 -2.43
C SER A 270 2.12 -10.20 -3.58
N GLY A 271 2.74 -9.03 -3.48
CA GLY A 271 3.57 -8.45 -4.51
C GLY A 271 2.88 -7.45 -5.44
N MET A 272 1.56 -7.35 -5.45
CA MET A 272 0.84 -6.36 -6.27
C MET A 272 1.16 -4.93 -5.85
N ASN A 273 1.38 -4.05 -6.84
CA ASN A 273 1.46 -2.62 -6.62
C ASN A 273 0.05 -2.02 -6.60
N VAL A 274 -0.17 -1.12 -5.64
CA VAL A 274 -1.48 -0.53 -5.38
C VAL A 274 -1.36 0.97 -5.14
N ARG A 275 -2.43 1.70 -5.42
CA ARG A 275 -2.64 3.06 -4.93
C ARG A 275 -3.37 2.98 -3.60
N VAL A 276 -2.90 3.72 -2.62
CA VAL A 276 -3.46 3.79 -1.26
C VAL A 276 -3.99 5.20 -1.04
N ASN A 277 -5.28 5.33 -0.81
CA ASN A 277 -5.92 6.58 -0.41
C ASN A 277 -6.26 6.49 1.06
N VAL A 278 -5.61 7.28 1.90
CA VAL A 278 -5.90 7.39 3.33
C VAL A 278 -6.93 8.48 3.54
N HIS A 279 -8.04 8.15 4.18
CA HIS A 279 -9.12 9.08 4.49
C HIS A 279 -9.15 9.36 5.99
N ARG A 280 -9.04 10.60 6.36
CA ARG A 280 -9.18 11.05 7.73
C ARG A 280 -10.06 12.29 7.83
N SER A 281 -11.05 12.22 8.68
CA SER A 281 -11.84 13.38 9.06
C SER A 281 -11.06 14.25 10.05
N LEU A 282 -10.85 15.52 9.69
CA LEU A 282 -10.11 16.52 10.47
C LEU A 282 -11.02 17.45 11.28
N GLY A 283 -12.29 17.04 11.48
CA GLY A 283 -13.27 17.84 12.19
C GLY A 283 -13.91 18.95 11.34
N GLU A 284 -14.61 19.86 12.00
CA GLU A 284 -15.33 20.93 11.33
C GLU A 284 -14.41 22.05 10.87
N GLN A 285 -14.34 22.28 9.57
CA GLN A 285 -13.58 23.33 8.90
C GLN A 285 -14.53 24.19 8.06
N LEU A 286 -14.12 25.43 7.75
CA LEU A 286 -14.72 26.17 6.65
C LEU A 286 -14.20 25.57 5.36
N VAL A 287 -15.08 25.03 4.51
CA VAL A 287 -14.70 24.30 3.29
C VAL A 287 -15.31 24.99 2.07
N ILE A 288 -14.49 25.23 1.06
CA ILE A 288 -14.89 25.81 -0.21
C ILE A 288 -14.56 24.88 -1.37
N PRO A 289 -15.43 24.78 -2.39
CA PRO A 289 -15.11 24.06 -3.62
C PRO A 289 -13.89 24.66 -4.32
N LYS A 290 -13.07 23.83 -4.95
CA LYS A 290 -11.92 24.30 -5.76
C LYS A 290 -12.34 25.26 -6.86
N SER A 291 -13.54 25.09 -7.43
CA SER A 291 -14.12 25.96 -8.43
C SER A 291 -14.37 27.39 -7.95
N ALA A 292 -14.54 27.61 -6.64
CA ALA A 292 -14.73 28.95 -6.08
C ALA A 292 -13.43 29.76 -6.02
N VAL A 293 -12.26 29.11 -6.06
CA VAL A 293 -10.95 29.76 -5.94
C VAL A 293 -10.42 30.16 -7.31
N VAL A 294 -10.09 31.45 -7.46
CA VAL A 294 -9.51 32.04 -8.67
C VAL A 294 -8.13 32.58 -8.33
N LEU A 295 -7.17 32.40 -9.20
CA LEU A 295 -5.84 33.01 -9.05
C LEU A 295 -5.84 34.40 -9.68
N ARG A 296 -5.52 35.43 -8.90
CA ARG A 296 -5.37 36.84 -9.35
C ARG A 296 -4.03 37.39 -8.88
N SER A 297 -3.20 37.81 -9.81
CA SER A 297 -1.85 38.31 -9.50
C SER A 297 -1.03 37.41 -8.59
N GLY A 298 -1.14 36.09 -8.79
CA GLY A 298 -0.42 35.08 -7.98
C GLY A 298 -1.02 34.82 -6.59
N LYS A 299 -2.17 35.41 -6.25
CA LYS A 299 -2.88 35.20 -4.99
C LYS A 299 -4.19 34.47 -5.21
N GLN A 300 -4.60 33.68 -4.22
CA GLN A 300 -5.91 33.02 -4.20
C GLN A 300 -6.99 34.02 -3.79
N VAL A 301 -8.05 34.08 -4.58
CA VAL A 301 -9.19 34.96 -4.40
C VAL A 301 -10.48 34.15 -4.47
N VAL A 302 -11.40 34.42 -3.55
CA VAL A 302 -12.79 33.94 -3.60
C VAL A 302 -13.71 35.15 -3.67
N PHE A 303 -14.70 35.08 -4.53
CA PHE A 303 -15.73 36.14 -4.62
C PHE A 303 -16.85 35.83 -3.64
N THR A 304 -17.21 36.81 -2.81
CA THR A 304 -18.43 36.80 -2.00
C THR A 304 -19.50 37.64 -2.68
N LEU A 305 -20.77 37.29 -2.45
CA LEU A 305 -21.93 38.06 -2.90
C LEU A 305 -22.38 39.00 -1.79
N GLU A 306 -22.32 40.32 -2.02
CA GLU A 306 -22.82 41.32 -1.13
C GLU A 306 -23.65 42.36 -1.95
N ASP A 307 -24.87 42.61 -1.52
CA ASP A 307 -25.80 43.59 -2.19
C ASP A 307 -25.93 43.40 -3.71
N GLY A 308 -25.94 42.13 -4.19
CA GLY A 308 -26.05 41.82 -5.61
C GLY A 308 -24.76 42.02 -6.42
N LYS A 309 -23.63 42.26 -5.74
CA LYS A 309 -22.32 42.50 -6.36
C LYS A 309 -21.29 41.46 -5.88
N ALA A 310 -20.36 41.13 -6.78
CA ALA A 310 -19.24 40.23 -6.47
C ALA A 310 -18.10 41.04 -5.81
N LYS A 311 -17.82 40.75 -4.55
CA LYS A 311 -16.63 41.27 -3.85
C LYS A 311 -15.56 40.24 -3.79
N TRP A 312 -14.37 40.56 -4.23
CA TRP A 312 -13.25 39.62 -4.11
C TRP A 312 -12.60 39.68 -2.72
N ASN A 313 -12.28 38.55 -2.16
CA ASN A 313 -11.57 38.42 -0.91
C ASN A 313 -10.31 37.57 -1.14
N TYR A 314 -9.18 38.08 -0.66
CA TYR A 314 -7.98 37.24 -0.61
C TYR A 314 -8.17 36.17 0.44
N VAL A 315 -7.90 34.93 0.08
CA VAL A 315 -8.07 33.79 0.97
C VAL A 315 -6.76 33.06 1.14
N GLN A 316 -6.56 32.54 2.33
CA GLN A 316 -5.50 31.59 2.63
C GLN A 316 -6.15 30.22 2.78
N THR A 317 -5.90 29.36 1.79
CA THR A 317 -6.36 27.96 1.86
C THR A 317 -5.38 27.15 2.71
N GLY A 318 -5.91 26.13 3.39
CA GLY A 318 -5.15 25.16 4.16
C GLY A 318 -5.00 23.85 3.39
N LEU A 319 -5.55 22.78 3.97
CA LEU A 319 -5.52 21.45 3.37
C LEU A 319 -6.48 21.35 2.17
N GLU A 320 -6.15 20.46 1.24
CA GLU A 320 -6.99 20.17 0.08
C GLU A 320 -7.36 18.68 0.02
N ASN A 321 -8.48 18.40 -0.63
CA ASN A 321 -8.85 17.07 -1.08
C ASN A 321 -9.19 17.11 -2.59
N ALA A 322 -9.83 16.07 -3.13
CA ALA A 322 -10.15 16.01 -4.56
C ALA A 322 -10.92 17.24 -5.05
N ASP A 323 -11.93 17.72 -4.29
CA ASP A 323 -12.93 18.68 -4.76
C ASP A 323 -12.89 20.03 -4.05
N SER A 324 -12.20 20.13 -2.90
CA SER A 324 -12.37 21.26 -1.98
C SER A 324 -11.05 21.68 -1.31
N TYR A 325 -11.03 22.92 -0.80
CA TYR A 325 -10.03 23.44 0.11
C TYR A 325 -10.62 23.73 1.48
N SER A 326 -9.87 23.53 2.55
CA SER A 326 -10.16 24.15 3.84
C SER A 326 -9.71 25.61 3.79
N VAL A 327 -10.42 26.51 4.48
CA VAL A 327 -10.10 27.93 4.58
C VAL A 327 -9.51 28.22 5.95
N VAL A 328 -8.30 28.79 5.94
CA VAL A 328 -7.59 29.23 7.15
C VAL A 328 -7.92 30.66 7.49
N ASP A 329 -7.97 31.53 6.47
CA ASP A 329 -8.23 32.96 6.65
C ASP A 329 -8.87 33.58 5.40
N GLY A 330 -9.54 34.74 5.57
CA GLY A 330 -10.12 35.53 4.48
C GLY A 330 -11.63 35.35 4.27
N LEU A 331 -12.28 34.36 4.92
CA LEU A 331 -13.74 34.14 4.85
C LEU A 331 -14.28 33.79 6.23
N LYS A 332 -15.62 34.04 6.41
CA LYS A 332 -16.35 33.75 7.64
C LYS A 332 -17.51 32.78 7.38
N GLU A 333 -17.89 32.08 8.42
CA GLU A 333 -19.12 31.30 8.39
C GLU A 333 -20.32 32.21 8.14
N GLY A 334 -21.19 31.81 7.21
CA GLY A 334 -22.33 32.58 6.77
C GLY A 334 -22.09 33.41 5.49
N ASP A 335 -20.84 33.63 5.08
CA ASP A 335 -20.57 34.34 3.81
C ASP A 335 -21.16 33.54 2.65
N THR A 336 -21.74 34.28 1.68
CA THR A 336 -22.24 33.71 0.44
C THR A 336 -21.14 33.80 -0.62
N ILE A 337 -20.53 32.67 -0.98
CA ILE A 337 -19.44 32.60 -1.96
C ILE A 337 -19.96 32.26 -3.35
N ILE A 338 -19.30 32.81 -4.37
CA ILE A 338 -19.56 32.49 -5.77
C ILE A 338 -18.74 31.28 -6.17
N VAL A 339 -19.40 30.20 -6.63
CA VAL A 339 -18.78 28.91 -6.92
C VAL A 339 -18.44 28.76 -8.41
N THR A 340 -19.32 29.27 -9.30
CA THR A 340 -19.13 29.27 -10.77
C THR A 340 -19.40 30.61 -11.37
N GLY A 341 -18.90 30.88 -12.60
CA GLY A 341 -19.02 32.17 -13.25
C GLY A 341 -18.00 33.21 -12.75
N ASN A 342 -17.06 32.81 -11.89
CA ASN A 342 -16.11 33.67 -11.17
C ASN A 342 -14.83 34.02 -11.95
N VAL A 343 -14.53 33.35 -13.05
CA VAL A 343 -13.22 33.46 -13.74
C VAL A 343 -13.02 34.87 -14.33
N ASN A 344 -14.05 35.49 -14.84
CA ASN A 344 -13.99 36.82 -15.50
C ASN A 344 -14.61 37.96 -14.68
N LEU A 345 -15.01 37.68 -13.41
CA LEU A 345 -15.62 38.68 -12.57
C LEU A 345 -14.62 39.78 -12.16
N ALA A 346 -15.07 41.04 -12.25
CA ALA A 346 -14.37 42.16 -11.66
C ALA A 346 -14.86 42.39 -10.22
N HIS A 347 -14.06 43.13 -9.44
CA HIS A 347 -14.49 43.59 -8.13
C HIS A 347 -15.68 44.52 -8.24
N GLU A 348 -16.70 44.33 -7.40
CA GLU A 348 -17.98 45.06 -7.41
C GLU A 348 -18.81 44.89 -8.69
N ALA A 349 -18.50 43.92 -9.53
CA ALA A 349 -19.33 43.61 -10.68
C ALA A 349 -20.76 43.17 -10.26
N PRO A 350 -21.81 43.67 -10.92
CA PRO A 350 -23.18 43.19 -10.69
C PRO A 350 -23.27 41.74 -11.19
N VAL A 351 -23.94 40.86 -10.44
CA VAL A 351 -24.11 39.45 -10.77
C VAL A 351 -25.57 39.02 -10.70
N THR A 352 -25.92 38.06 -11.53
CA THR A 352 -27.26 37.44 -11.55
C THR A 352 -27.12 35.99 -11.07
N ILE A 353 -27.84 35.66 -10.01
CA ILE A 353 -27.79 34.29 -9.44
C ILE A 353 -28.62 33.36 -10.31
N ILE A 354 -27.98 32.30 -10.82
CA ILE A 354 -28.68 31.19 -11.48
C ILE A 354 -28.76 30.00 -10.49
N LYS A 355 -29.94 29.39 -10.43
CA LYS A 355 -30.10 28.14 -9.66
C LYS A 355 -29.57 26.97 -10.50
N ASN A 356 -28.73 26.15 -9.91
CA ASN A 356 -28.39 24.84 -10.48
C ASN A 356 -29.59 23.92 -10.48
#